data_78a8942e4bc44619dbd351efe44275c8
#
_entry.id   78a8942e4bc44619dbd351efe44275c8
#
_cell.length_a   1.000
_cell.length_b   1.000
_cell.length_c   1.000
_cell.angle_alpha   90.00
_cell.angle_beta   90.00
_cell.angle_gamma   90.00
#
_symmetry.space_group_name_H-M   'P 1'
#
loop_
_entity.id
_entity.type
_entity.pdbx_description
1 polymer ?
#
loop_
_entity_poly.entity_id
_entity_poly.type
_entity_poly.pdbx_seq_one_letter_code
_entity_poly.pdbx_strand_id
1 'polypeptide(L)'
;MKALSQPLFASLRGYDKAQLGPDLFSGVLIALLSIPISMGYAQLAGLPPVYGLYGSLVPILLFAMLSTTREFIFGVDAAPAAMIGAVVTSLGVTPGGAEAMRVVPVLTLYVALWLAVFALVRADK
;
A
#
# COMPACT_ATOMS: atom_id res chain seq x y z
N MET A 1 -17.49 8.09 13.58
CA MET A 1 -17.88 6.66 13.47
C MET A 1 -18.91 6.35 12.37
N LYS A 2 -19.04 7.16 11.31
CA LYS A 2 -19.91 6.88 10.16
C LYS A 2 -19.21 6.13 9.00
N ALA A 3 -17.90 5.94 9.07
CA ALA A 3 -17.14 5.31 7.98
C ALA A 3 -17.33 3.78 7.88
N LEU A 4 -17.70 3.11 8.96
CA LEU A 4 -17.85 1.65 9.00
C LEU A 4 -19.24 1.14 8.55
N SER A 5 -20.20 2.04 8.27
CA SER A 5 -21.55 1.67 7.78
C SER A 5 -21.71 1.81 6.27
N GLN A 6 -20.64 2.12 5.54
CA GLN A 6 -20.70 2.24 4.09
C GLN A 6 -20.73 0.82 3.47
N PRO A 7 -21.60 0.58 2.48
CA PRO A 7 -21.62 -0.72 1.80
C PRO A 7 -20.30 -0.97 1.09
N LEU A 8 -19.79 -2.19 1.22
CA LEU A 8 -18.67 -2.69 0.43
C LEU A 8 -18.90 -2.35 -1.04
N PHE A 9 -17.85 -1.90 -1.74
CA PHE A 9 -17.92 -1.46 -3.13
C PHE A 9 -18.82 -0.24 -3.39
N ALA A 10 -18.90 0.70 -2.45
CA ALA A 10 -19.68 1.93 -2.65
C ALA A 10 -19.24 2.72 -3.90
N SER A 11 -17.97 2.60 -4.28
CA SER A 11 -17.40 3.23 -5.48
C SER A 11 -17.95 2.67 -6.80
N LEU A 12 -18.47 1.43 -6.81
CA LEU A 12 -19.06 0.81 -8.00
C LEU A 12 -20.55 1.13 -8.18
N ARG A 13 -21.19 1.78 -7.23
CA ARG A 13 -22.60 2.16 -7.35
C ARG A 13 -22.77 3.21 -8.45
N GLY A 14 -23.59 2.88 -9.46
CA GLY A 14 -23.81 3.76 -10.62
C GLY A 14 -22.70 3.73 -11.65
N TYR A 15 -21.88 2.66 -11.68
CA TYR A 15 -20.86 2.47 -12.69
C TYR A 15 -21.49 2.23 -14.07
N ASP A 16 -21.04 2.99 -15.09
CA ASP A 16 -21.49 2.84 -16.46
C ASP A 16 -20.72 1.71 -17.15
N LYS A 17 -21.43 0.69 -17.62
CA LYS A 17 -20.84 -0.45 -18.32
C LYS A 17 -20.12 -0.08 -19.62
N ALA A 18 -20.45 1.10 -20.22
CA ALA A 18 -19.75 1.60 -21.38
C ALA A 18 -18.28 1.96 -21.10
N GLN A 19 -17.94 2.27 -19.86
CA GLN A 19 -16.58 2.61 -19.43
C GLN A 19 -15.74 1.38 -19.07
N LEU A 20 -16.33 0.19 -19.01
CA LEU A 20 -15.65 -1.03 -18.58
C LEU A 20 -14.44 -1.38 -19.48
N GLY A 21 -14.54 -1.19 -20.78
CA GLY A 21 -13.44 -1.47 -21.71
C GLY A 21 -12.22 -0.55 -21.51
N PRO A 22 -12.38 0.77 -21.54
CA PRO A 22 -11.31 1.72 -21.25
C PRO A 22 -10.72 1.55 -19.86
N ASP A 23 -11.55 1.32 -18.84
CA ASP A 23 -11.09 1.14 -17.46
C ASP A 23 -10.29 -0.14 -17.28
N LEU A 24 -10.71 -1.24 -17.91
CA LEU A 24 -9.97 -2.48 -17.88
C LEU A 24 -8.61 -2.35 -18.55
N PHE A 25 -8.55 -1.67 -19.69
CA PHE A 25 -7.29 -1.41 -20.39
C PHE A 25 -6.34 -0.55 -19.53
N SER A 26 -6.85 0.52 -18.93
CA SER A 26 -6.09 1.37 -18.03
C SER A 26 -5.62 0.61 -16.79
N GLY A 27 -6.48 -0.25 -16.22
CA GLY A 27 -6.15 -1.09 -15.08
C GLY A 27 -5.01 -2.08 -15.39
N VAL A 28 -5.04 -2.71 -16.57
CA VAL A 28 -3.97 -3.60 -17.02
C VAL A 28 -2.64 -2.84 -17.18
N LEU A 29 -2.65 -1.67 -17.81
CA LEU A 29 -1.45 -0.84 -17.96
C LEU A 29 -0.86 -0.43 -16.61
N ILE A 30 -1.71 0.02 -15.68
CA ILE A 30 -1.27 0.38 -14.32
C ILE A 30 -0.70 -0.84 -13.61
N ALA A 31 -1.33 -2.00 -13.71
CA ALA A 31 -0.83 -3.23 -13.10
C ALA A 31 0.55 -3.62 -13.64
N LEU A 32 0.74 -3.56 -14.96
CA LEU A 32 2.04 -3.86 -15.59
C LEU A 32 3.15 -2.92 -15.13
N LEU A 33 2.85 -1.63 -14.97
CA LEU A 33 3.81 -0.64 -14.45
C LEU A 33 4.06 -0.82 -12.95
N SER A 34 3.04 -1.19 -12.18
CA SER A 34 3.14 -1.34 -10.73
C SER A 34 4.01 -2.52 -10.31
N ILE A 35 4.10 -3.58 -11.11
CA ILE A 35 4.93 -4.76 -10.82
C ILE A 35 6.41 -4.37 -10.63
N PRO A 36 7.12 -3.80 -11.62
CA PRO A 36 8.53 -3.45 -11.45
C PRO A 36 8.73 -2.36 -10.40
N ILE A 37 7.81 -1.42 -10.26
CA ILE A 37 7.88 -0.33 -9.29
C ILE A 37 7.81 -0.89 -7.86
N SER A 38 6.84 -1.75 -7.57
CA SER A 38 6.69 -2.34 -6.23
C SER A 38 7.87 -3.25 -5.86
N MET A 39 8.41 -3.98 -6.82
CA MET A 39 9.63 -4.77 -6.63
C MET A 39 10.84 -3.89 -6.31
N GLY A 40 10.99 -2.76 -7.00
CA GLY A 40 12.07 -1.79 -6.74
C GLY A 40 11.94 -1.16 -5.34
N TYR A 41 10.74 -0.81 -4.92
CA TYR A 41 10.53 -0.23 -3.59
C TYR A 41 10.73 -1.24 -2.46
N ALA A 42 10.44 -2.53 -2.68
CA ALA A 42 10.81 -3.56 -1.72
C ALA A 42 12.33 -3.63 -1.53
N GLN A 43 13.10 -3.56 -2.62
CA GLN A 43 14.57 -3.53 -2.56
C GLN A 43 15.09 -2.28 -1.83
N LEU A 44 14.50 -1.11 -2.09
CA LEU A 44 14.83 0.12 -1.37
C LEU A 44 14.58 -0.01 0.14
N ALA A 45 13.52 -0.71 0.53
CA ALA A 45 13.21 -0.99 1.93
C ALA A 45 14.09 -2.10 2.56
N GLY A 46 15.01 -2.68 1.80
CA GLY A 46 15.88 -3.76 2.27
C GLY A 46 15.22 -5.14 2.27
N LEU A 47 14.17 -5.33 1.47
CA LEU A 47 13.46 -6.60 1.32
C LEU A 47 13.74 -7.26 -0.04
N PRO A 48 13.61 -8.58 -0.17
CA PRO A 48 13.58 -9.24 -1.48
C PRO A 48 12.43 -8.71 -2.36
N PRO A 49 12.63 -8.60 -3.70
CA PRO A 49 11.67 -7.98 -4.63
C PRO A 49 10.25 -8.56 -4.58
N VAL A 50 10.14 -9.86 -4.33
CA VAL A 50 8.87 -10.59 -4.27
C VAL A 50 7.92 -10.02 -3.19
N TYR A 51 8.47 -9.51 -2.10
CA TYR A 51 7.65 -8.90 -1.03
C TYR A 51 6.99 -7.60 -1.47
N GLY A 52 7.53 -6.91 -2.48
CA GLY A 52 6.87 -5.75 -3.09
C GLY A 52 5.57 -6.09 -3.77
N LEU A 53 5.49 -7.26 -4.42
CA LEU A 53 4.25 -7.73 -5.04
C LEU A 53 3.17 -8.02 -3.98
N TYR A 54 3.53 -8.75 -2.93
CA TYR A 54 2.60 -9.02 -1.83
C TYR A 54 2.16 -7.76 -1.10
N GLY A 55 3.10 -6.85 -0.85
CA GLY A 55 2.85 -5.57 -0.18
C GLY A 55 2.04 -4.58 -1.01
N SER A 56 1.95 -4.75 -2.32
CA SER A 56 1.10 -3.92 -3.19
C SER A 56 -0.30 -4.52 -3.38
N LEU A 57 -0.42 -5.82 -3.62
CA LEU A 57 -1.70 -6.47 -3.97
C LEU A 57 -2.74 -6.38 -2.84
N VAL A 58 -2.37 -6.79 -1.63
CA VAL A 58 -3.30 -6.87 -0.50
C VAL A 58 -3.83 -5.49 -0.09
N PRO A 59 -2.99 -4.46 0.13
CA PRO A 59 -3.47 -3.12 0.49
C PRO A 59 -4.32 -2.48 -0.60
N ILE A 60 -3.98 -2.65 -1.88
CA ILE A 60 -4.76 -2.10 -3.00
C ILE A 60 -6.15 -2.73 -3.05
N LEU A 61 -6.25 -4.06 -2.89
CA LEU A 61 -7.53 -4.75 -2.85
C LEU A 61 -8.38 -4.31 -1.65
N LEU A 62 -7.79 -4.23 -0.47
CA LEU A 62 -8.49 -3.75 0.73
C LEU A 62 -8.96 -2.30 0.56
N PHE A 63 -8.12 -1.45 0.00
CA PHE A 63 -8.50 -0.07 -0.29
C PHE A 63 -9.65 0.00 -1.29
N ALA A 64 -9.61 -0.76 -2.39
CA ALA A 64 -10.68 -0.81 -3.37
C ALA A 64 -12.02 -1.27 -2.78
N MET A 65 -11.98 -2.21 -1.82
CA MET A 65 -13.19 -2.72 -1.15
C MET A 65 -13.77 -1.75 -0.12
N LEU A 66 -12.92 -1.03 0.61
CA LEU A 66 -13.33 -0.20 1.75
C LEU A 66 -13.45 1.28 1.41
N SER A 67 -12.80 1.73 0.31
CA SER A 67 -12.80 3.14 -0.08
C SER A 67 -14.08 3.54 -0.78
N THR A 68 -14.54 4.74 -0.47
CA THR A 68 -15.63 5.44 -1.17
C THR A 68 -15.10 6.41 -2.22
N THR A 69 -13.80 6.63 -2.28
CA THR A 69 -13.13 7.59 -3.16
C THR A 69 -12.87 6.95 -4.52
N ARG A 70 -13.26 7.64 -5.60
CA ARG A 70 -13.08 7.18 -6.99
C ARG A 70 -11.84 7.73 -7.67
N GLU A 71 -11.24 8.77 -7.12
CA GLU A 71 -10.19 9.56 -7.76
C GLU A 71 -8.79 9.28 -7.20
N PHE A 72 -8.71 8.56 -6.08
CA PHE A 72 -7.44 8.29 -5.41
C PHE A 72 -7.09 6.81 -5.47
N ILE A 73 -5.89 6.51 -5.96
CA ILE A 73 -5.34 5.16 -5.99
C ILE A 73 -4.27 5.06 -4.90
N PHE A 74 -4.47 4.15 -3.96
CA PHE A 74 -3.47 3.85 -2.94
C PHE A 74 -2.43 2.88 -3.53
N GLY A 75 -1.16 3.21 -3.36
CA GLY A 75 -0.06 2.39 -3.87
C GLY A 75 1.17 2.47 -2.99
N VAL A 76 2.19 1.72 -3.37
CA VAL A 76 3.51 1.78 -2.73
C VAL A 76 4.20 3.10 -3.08
N ASP A 77 4.92 3.67 -2.10
CA ASP A 77 5.61 4.95 -2.26
C ASP A 77 7.11 4.79 -1.98
N ALA A 78 7.91 5.51 -2.75
CA ALA A 78 9.37 5.49 -2.67
C ALA A 78 9.89 6.11 -1.37
N ALA A 79 9.27 7.18 -0.88
CA ALA A 79 9.75 7.90 0.27
C ALA A 79 9.72 7.06 1.57
N PRO A 80 8.60 6.43 1.96
CA PRO A 80 8.57 5.51 3.08
C PRO A 80 9.51 4.31 2.90
N ALA A 81 9.60 3.76 1.68
CA ALA A 81 10.49 2.64 1.40
C ALA A 81 11.97 3.00 1.62
N ALA A 82 12.40 4.17 1.15
CA ALA A 82 13.76 4.67 1.35
C ALA A 82 14.06 4.95 2.83
N MET A 83 13.09 5.50 3.58
CA MET A 83 13.24 5.73 5.02
C MET A 83 13.43 4.42 5.78
N ILE A 84 12.65 3.40 5.50
CA ILE A 84 12.79 2.07 6.10
C ILE A 84 14.15 1.48 5.74
N GLY A 85 14.57 1.55 4.48
CA GLY A 85 15.88 1.08 4.03
C GLY A 85 17.05 1.78 4.75
N ALA A 86 16.95 3.09 4.96
CA ALA A 86 17.94 3.85 5.72
C ALA A 86 18.01 3.38 7.19
N VAL A 87 16.88 3.10 7.82
CA VAL A 87 16.84 2.55 9.19
C VAL A 87 17.45 1.15 9.23
N VAL A 88 17.10 0.27 8.29
CA VAL A 88 17.65 -1.10 8.20
C VAL A 88 19.17 -1.06 8.10
N THR A 89 19.71 -0.21 7.22
CA THR A 89 21.16 -0.07 7.06
C THR A 89 21.83 0.56 8.28
N SER A 90 21.19 1.53 8.94
CA SER A 90 21.73 2.16 10.15
C SER A 90 21.81 1.19 11.33
N LEU A 91 20.94 0.18 11.38
CA LEU A 91 20.98 -0.89 12.37
C LEU A 91 22.04 -1.96 12.05
N GLY A 92 22.77 -1.83 10.95
CA GLY A 92 23.77 -2.81 10.52
C GLY A 92 23.16 -4.10 9.95
N VAL A 93 21.86 -4.08 9.65
CA VAL A 93 21.15 -5.23 9.08
C VAL A 93 21.41 -5.31 7.59
N THR A 94 21.81 -6.50 7.12
CA THR A 94 22.04 -6.74 5.67
C THR A 94 20.71 -6.72 4.90
N PRO A 95 20.55 -5.84 3.90
CA PRO A 95 19.38 -5.83 3.03
C PRO A 95 19.16 -7.18 2.35
N GLY A 96 17.92 -7.63 2.29
CA GLY A 96 17.55 -8.93 1.72
C GLY A 96 17.82 -10.14 2.62
N GLY A 97 18.46 -9.96 3.77
CA GLY A 97 18.74 -11.01 4.71
C GLY A 97 17.54 -11.43 5.57
N ALA A 98 17.65 -12.56 6.25
CA ALA A 98 16.60 -13.07 7.15
C ALA A 98 16.28 -12.11 8.31
N GLU A 99 17.24 -11.30 8.72
CA GLU A 99 17.08 -10.30 9.77
C GLU A 99 16.25 -9.10 9.26
N ALA A 100 16.51 -8.62 8.04
CA ALA A 100 15.69 -7.57 7.42
C ALA A 100 14.23 -7.98 7.29
N MET A 101 13.97 -9.25 6.96
CA MET A 101 12.61 -9.81 6.89
C MET A 101 11.87 -9.84 8.22
N ARG A 102 12.56 -9.72 9.35
CA ARG A 102 11.96 -9.59 10.68
C ARG A 102 11.81 -8.13 11.09
N VAL A 103 12.83 -7.33 10.85
CA VAL A 103 12.89 -5.93 11.27
C VAL A 103 11.90 -5.04 10.49
N VAL A 104 11.83 -5.19 9.17
CA VAL A 104 10.99 -4.34 8.32
C VAL A 104 9.48 -4.46 8.65
N PRO A 105 8.90 -5.66 8.82
CA PRO A 105 7.50 -5.77 9.23
C PRO A 105 7.21 -5.16 10.60
N VAL A 106 8.15 -5.30 11.56
CA VAL A 106 7.99 -4.69 12.88
C VAL A 106 7.99 -3.17 12.80
N LEU A 107 8.90 -2.58 12.02
CA LEU A 107 8.92 -1.14 11.76
C LEU A 107 7.63 -0.66 11.11
N THR A 108 7.14 -1.39 10.12
CA THR A 108 5.90 -1.05 9.42
C THR A 108 4.68 -1.12 10.35
N LEU A 109 4.60 -2.14 11.20
CA LEU A 109 3.55 -2.24 12.22
C LEU A 109 3.61 -1.09 13.23
N TYR A 110 4.82 -0.70 13.65
CA TYR A 110 5.01 0.42 14.55
C TYR A 110 4.53 1.74 13.93
N VAL A 111 4.89 1.99 12.67
CA VAL A 111 4.40 3.17 11.93
C VAL A 111 2.88 3.12 11.75
N ALA A 112 2.33 1.97 11.40
CA ALA A 112 0.88 1.80 11.25
C ALA A 112 0.14 2.06 12.56
N LEU A 113 0.68 1.60 13.69
CA LEU A 113 0.12 1.86 15.02
C LEU A 113 0.07 3.37 15.31
N TRP A 114 1.17 4.09 15.05
CA TRP A 114 1.22 5.53 15.25
C TRP A 114 0.24 6.27 14.35
N LEU A 115 0.14 5.89 13.08
CA LEU A 115 -0.85 6.48 12.17
C LEU A 115 -2.28 6.22 12.64
N ALA A 116 -2.58 5.03 13.15
CA ALA A 116 -3.89 4.71 13.72
C ALA A 116 -4.20 5.57 14.94
N VAL A 117 -3.22 5.76 15.84
CA VAL A 117 -3.37 6.64 17.01
C VAL A 117 -3.64 8.09 16.58
N PHE A 118 -2.87 8.62 15.61
CA PHE A 118 -3.10 9.96 15.07
C PHE A 118 -4.47 10.10 14.42
N ALA A 119 -4.91 9.09 13.68
CA ALA A 119 -6.23 9.09 13.06
C ALA A 119 -7.34 9.12 14.11
N LEU A 120 -7.22 8.36 15.20
CA LEU A 120 -8.18 8.33 16.31
C LEU A 120 -8.23 9.67 17.05
N VAL A 121 -7.06 10.27 17.35
CA VAL A 121 -6.98 11.56 18.04
C VAL A 121 -7.54 12.71 17.18
N ARG A 122 -7.40 12.61 15.85
CA ARG A 122 -7.88 13.65 14.93
C ARG A 122 -9.33 13.45 14.49
N ALA A 123 -9.89 12.27 14.69
CA ALA A 123 -11.30 11.97 14.35
C ALA A 123 -12.30 12.69 15.27
N ASP A 124 -11.80 13.31 16.35
CA ASP A 124 -12.60 14.02 17.35
C ASP A 124 -12.72 15.54 17.08
N LYS A 125 -12.21 16.01 15.94
CA LYS A 125 -12.34 17.39 15.43
C LYS A 125 -12.99 17.38 14.06
#